data_04fb7e3a885ea5dde5942a0a1494b4f9
#
_entry.id   04fb7e3a885ea5dde5942a0a1494b4f9
#
_cell.length_a   1.000
_cell.length_b   1.000
_cell.length_c   1.000
_cell.angle_alpha   90.00
_cell.angle_beta   90.00
_cell.angle_gamma   90.00
#
_symmetry.space_group_name_H-M   'P 1'
#
loop_
_entity.id
_entity.type
_entity.pdbx_description
1 polymer ?
#
loop_
_entity_poly.entity_id
_entity_poly.type
_entity_poly.pdbx_seq_one_letter_code
_entity_poly.pdbx_strand_id
1 'polypeptide(L)'
;MEIPRGMEEDITIGDKALFVINQGNFMYGNASLSFYDPESQSFENEIFIRSNGVNLGDVAHSMTIHNGKGYVVVNNSGIIFIIDIDNCRIEGAISNLTSPRFIYFINSTKAYISDLYAGKISIYNSSEKRIVGEISTEPYKSSENMVSYKDKLFVSCWSGCNKILVIDTNRDEVIDEIEVEMEPNSMVIDKNGKLWVLCSNSPSLFKIDCESFQIEESLYFEDGKYPHNLSINNSGDTLYYINHYICKMDINSTDIHSNQFITSEGKIFFALGIDHSNGDIYLSDAIDYVQNGIIYRFSNMGEPIDTLRGGIIPGYFCFKTNN
;
A
#
# COMPACT_ATOMS: atom_id res chain seq x y z
N MET A 1 -14.11 -3.74 23.40
CA MET A 1 -13.88 -4.53 24.64
C MET A 1 -12.50 -4.11 25.11
N GLU A 2 -12.39 -3.42 26.26
CA GLU A 2 -11.08 -3.10 26.80
C GLU A 2 -10.43 -4.38 27.33
N ILE A 3 -9.28 -4.76 26.80
CA ILE A 3 -8.47 -5.83 27.38
C ILE A 3 -7.88 -5.27 28.67
N PRO A 4 -8.09 -5.91 29.85
CA PRO A 4 -7.50 -5.43 31.08
C PRO A 4 -5.96 -5.41 30.95
N ARG A 5 -5.31 -4.33 31.39
CA ARG A 5 -3.84 -4.24 31.45
C ARG A 5 -3.29 -5.45 32.21
N GLY A 6 -2.47 -6.28 31.53
CA GLY A 6 -1.89 -7.49 32.06
C GLY A 6 -2.31 -8.78 31.36
N MET A 7 -3.01 -8.71 30.22
CA MET A 7 -3.31 -9.85 29.35
C MET A 7 -2.68 -9.68 27.94
N GLU A 8 -1.49 -9.11 27.87
CA GLU A 8 -0.73 -9.06 26.64
C GLU A 8 -0.25 -10.48 26.29
N GLU A 9 -0.47 -10.89 25.03
CA GLU A 9 -0.03 -12.20 24.54
C GLU A 9 1.38 -12.11 23.98
N ASP A 10 2.18 -13.13 24.16
CA ASP A 10 3.46 -13.31 23.49
C ASP A 10 3.20 -13.91 22.10
N ILE A 11 3.04 -13.05 21.10
CA ILE A 11 2.89 -13.43 19.71
C ILE A 11 4.29 -13.64 19.12
N THR A 12 4.44 -14.70 18.34
CA THR A 12 5.67 -14.98 17.58
C THR A 12 5.32 -15.03 16.09
N ILE A 13 5.97 -14.20 15.30
CA ILE A 13 5.76 -14.08 13.85
C ILE A 13 7.00 -14.65 13.15
N GLY A 14 6.81 -15.68 12.36
CA GLY A 14 7.88 -16.38 11.64
C GLY A 14 8.66 -15.47 10.67
N ASP A 15 9.73 -16.02 10.12
CA ASP A 15 10.64 -15.29 9.21
C ASP A 15 9.98 -14.88 7.90
N LYS A 16 8.97 -15.63 7.46
CA LYS A 16 8.11 -15.30 6.33
C LYS A 16 6.69 -15.12 6.82
N ALA A 17 6.15 -13.95 6.64
CA ALA A 17 4.79 -13.65 7.03
C ALA A 17 4.16 -12.62 6.08
N LEU A 18 2.85 -12.72 5.92
CA LEU A 18 2.04 -11.69 5.32
C LEU A 18 1.29 -10.94 6.41
N PHE A 19 1.58 -9.66 6.61
CA PHE A 19 0.74 -8.79 7.41
C PHE A 19 -0.44 -8.31 6.58
N VAL A 20 -1.63 -8.39 7.16
CA VAL A 20 -2.87 -7.90 6.57
C VAL A 20 -3.37 -6.73 7.39
N ILE A 21 -3.39 -5.56 6.77
CA ILE A 21 -3.86 -4.32 7.37
C ILE A 21 -5.37 -4.23 7.12
N ASN A 22 -6.18 -4.39 8.17
CA ASN A 22 -7.62 -4.29 8.10
C ASN A 22 -7.99 -2.85 8.44
N GLN A 23 -8.56 -2.12 7.47
CA GLN A 23 -8.84 -0.69 7.62
C GLN A 23 -9.83 -0.40 8.76
N GLY A 24 -10.79 -1.30 8.96
CA GLY A 24 -11.94 -1.02 9.81
C GLY A 24 -12.89 0.00 9.16
N ASN A 25 -13.89 0.42 9.90
CA ASN A 25 -14.85 1.42 9.45
C ASN A 25 -14.47 2.81 9.95
N PHE A 26 -14.61 3.81 9.09
CA PHE A 26 -14.35 5.21 9.41
C PHE A 26 -15.15 5.67 10.64
N MET A 27 -14.48 6.28 11.61
CA MET A 27 -15.00 6.74 12.91
C MET A 27 -15.39 5.64 13.92
N TYR A 28 -15.06 4.37 13.66
CA TYR A 28 -15.37 3.28 14.60
C TYR A 28 -14.17 2.84 15.45
N GLY A 29 -12.95 3.22 15.08
CA GLY A 29 -11.73 2.85 15.81
C GLY A 29 -11.50 1.33 15.85
N ASN A 30 -11.98 0.59 14.87
CA ASN A 30 -11.97 -0.87 14.79
C ASN A 30 -10.99 -1.40 13.73
N ALA A 31 -10.01 -0.60 13.35
CA ALA A 31 -8.90 -1.06 12.54
C ALA A 31 -8.10 -2.16 13.28
N SER A 32 -7.58 -3.12 12.54
CA SER A 32 -6.82 -4.23 13.13
C SER A 32 -5.67 -4.68 12.25
N LEU A 33 -4.75 -5.43 12.84
CA LEU A 33 -3.64 -6.07 12.14
C LEU A 33 -3.76 -7.59 12.31
N SER A 34 -3.64 -8.31 11.20
CA SER A 34 -3.58 -9.76 11.15
C SER A 34 -2.28 -10.21 10.50
N PHE A 35 -1.87 -11.46 10.73
CA PHE A 35 -0.79 -12.05 9.94
C PHE A 35 -1.13 -13.47 9.49
N TYR A 36 -0.55 -13.85 8.38
CA TYR A 36 -0.57 -15.19 7.82
C TYR A 36 0.86 -15.72 7.70
N ASP A 37 1.08 -16.90 8.24
CA ASP A 37 2.31 -17.67 8.05
C ASP A 37 2.07 -18.73 6.96
N PRO A 38 2.67 -18.57 5.77
CA PRO A 38 2.46 -19.50 4.67
C PRO A 38 3.12 -20.87 4.88
N GLU A 39 4.06 -21.02 5.82
CA GLU A 39 4.74 -22.27 6.10
C GLU A 39 3.90 -23.17 7.03
N SER A 40 3.38 -22.60 8.11
CA SER A 40 2.48 -23.31 9.03
C SER A 40 1.02 -23.28 8.59
N GLN A 41 0.68 -22.45 7.60
CA GLN A 41 -0.68 -22.16 7.15
C GLN A 41 -1.57 -21.59 8.29
N SER A 42 -0.96 -20.94 9.27
CA SER A 42 -1.69 -20.31 10.37
C SER A 42 -2.06 -18.87 10.02
N PHE A 43 -3.26 -18.46 10.41
CA PHE A 43 -3.74 -17.09 10.26
C PHE A 43 -4.25 -16.57 11.60
N GLU A 44 -3.69 -15.45 12.05
CA GLU A 44 -4.04 -14.83 13.32
C GLU A 44 -4.55 -13.42 13.14
N ASN A 45 -5.69 -13.14 13.78
CA ASN A 45 -6.32 -11.83 13.78
C ASN A 45 -6.01 -11.02 15.03
N GLU A 46 -6.20 -9.70 14.93
CA GLU A 46 -6.12 -8.78 16.07
C GLU A 46 -4.77 -8.80 16.81
N ILE A 47 -3.69 -9.12 16.09
CA ILE A 47 -2.36 -9.30 16.71
C ILE A 47 -1.86 -8.03 17.39
N PHE A 48 -2.21 -6.84 16.89
CA PHE A 48 -1.76 -5.58 17.49
C PHE A 48 -2.35 -5.37 18.88
N ILE A 49 -3.67 -5.52 19.05
CA ILE A 49 -4.32 -5.36 20.37
C ILE A 49 -3.93 -6.48 21.32
N ARG A 50 -3.78 -7.70 20.82
CA ARG A 50 -3.34 -8.85 21.63
C ARG A 50 -1.91 -8.65 22.16
N SER A 51 -0.97 -8.15 21.34
CA SER A 51 0.39 -7.88 21.79
C SER A 51 0.54 -6.66 22.70
N ASN A 52 -0.34 -5.64 22.55
CA ASN A 52 -0.09 -4.33 23.16
C ASN A 52 -1.18 -3.86 24.13
N GLY A 53 -2.31 -4.56 24.23
CA GLY A 53 -3.43 -4.19 25.10
C GLY A 53 -4.14 -2.88 24.71
N VAL A 54 -3.85 -2.32 23.53
CA VAL A 54 -4.46 -1.09 23.01
C VAL A 54 -4.94 -1.29 21.58
N ASN A 55 -6.00 -0.57 21.20
CA ASN A 55 -6.53 -0.61 19.83
C ASN A 55 -5.54 0.03 18.85
N LEU A 56 -5.52 -0.47 17.60
CA LEU A 56 -4.72 0.09 16.53
C LEU A 56 -5.19 1.51 16.16
N GLY A 57 -6.50 1.75 16.17
CA GLY A 57 -7.08 3.06 15.89
C GLY A 57 -8.12 3.05 14.77
N ASP A 58 -8.22 4.17 14.07
CA ASP A 58 -9.26 4.41 13.07
C ASP A 58 -8.65 4.53 11.67
N VAL A 59 -9.08 3.67 10.76
CA VAL A 59 -8.63 3.50 9.38
C VAL A 59 -7.12 3.23 9.28
N ALA A 60 -6.71 1.99 9.54
CA ALA A 60 -5.36 1.54 9.20
C ALA A 60 -5.23 1.45 7.67
N HIS A 61 -4.26 2.15 7.09
CA HIS A 61 -4.19 2.33 5.63
C HIS A 61 -3.11 1.51 4.95
N SER A 62 -1.90 1.53 5.50
CA SER A 62 -0.74 0.87 4.91
C SER A 62 0.24 0.41 5.97
N MET A 63 1.21 -0.39 5.57
CA MET A 63 2.35 -0.78 6.40
C MET A 63 3.61 -0.89 5.54
N THR A 64 4.73 -0.46 6.07
CA THR A 64 6.06 -0.63 5.46
C THR A 64 6.98 -1.31 6.44
N ILE A 65 7.71 -2.33 6.00
CA ILE A 65 8.76 -2.97 6.79
C ILE A 65 10.10 -2.35 6.43
N HIS A 66 10.85 -1.90 7.43
CA HIS A 66 12.18 -1.34 7.24
C HIS A 66 13.08 -1.61 8.44
N ASN A 67 14.27 -2.20 8.22
CA ASN A 67 15.25 -2.51 9.27
C ASN A 67 14.64 -3.27 10.47
N GLY A 68 13.88 -4.36 10.21
CA GLY A 68 13.27 -5.18 11.25
C GLY A 68 12.09 -4.53 12.00
N LYS A 69 11.59 -3.39 11.52
CA LYS A 69 10.46 -2.67 12.11
C LYS A 69 9.32 -2.54 11.12
N GLY A 70 8.10 -2.67 11.62
CA GLY A 70 6.88 -2.39 10.88
C GLY A 70 6.38 -0.97 11.18
N TYR A 71 6.13 -0.19 10.16
CA TYR A 71 5.55 1.15 10.25
C TYR A 71 4.11 1.08 9.81
N VAL A 72 3.17 1.00 10.76
CA VAL A 72 1.74 0.85 10.49
C VAL A 72 1.08 2.22 10.47
N VAL A 73 0.61 2.64 9.30
CA VAL A 73 -0.02 3.94 9.09
C VAL A 73 -1.50 3.85 9.45
N VAL A 74 -1.94 4.66 10.42
CA VAL A 74 -3.33 4.75 10.85
C VAL A 74 -3.86 6.14 10.49
N ASN A 75 -4.49 6.19 9.33
CA ASN A 75 -4.85 7.41 8.61
C ASN A 75 -5.70 8.38 9.43
N ASN A 76 -6.88 7.97 9.87
CA ASN A 76 -7.81 8.85 10.58
C ASN A 76 -7.42 9.11 12.06
N SER A 77 -6.47 8.34 12.58
CA SER A 77 -5.86 8.62 13.89
C SER A 77 -4.65 9.56 13.82
N GLY A 78 -4.17 9.91 12.64
CA GLY A 78 -3.02 10.80 12.44
C GLY A 78 -1.71 10.29 13.05
N ILE A 79 -1.52 8.96 13.03
CA ILE A 79 -0.39 8.29 13.70
C ILE A 79 0.20 7.19 12.82
N ILE A 80 1.50 6.96 12.97
CA ILE A 80 2.18 5.77 12.45
C ILE A 80 2.79 5.03 13.64
N PHE A 81 2.33 3.84 13.93
CA PHE A 81 2.95 2.99 14.94
C PHE A 81 4.21 2.34 14.38
N ILE A 82 5.25 2.28 15.20
CA ILE A 82 6.48 1.55 14.92
C ILE A 82 6.45 0.30 15.80
N ILE A 83 6.41 -0.87 15.16
CA ILE A 83 6.33 -2.16 15.83
C ILE A 83 7.53 -3.04 15.49
N ASP A 84 7.87 -3.92 16.39
CA ASP A 84 8.75 -5.06 16.11
C ASP A 84 8.01 -6.07 15.23
N ILE A 85 8.62 -6.50 14.12
CA ILE A 85 7.95 -7.40 13.14
C ILE A 85 7.91 -8.86 13.57
N ASP A 86 8.63 -9.24 14.63
CA ASP A 86 8.70 -10.62 15.12
C ASP A 86 7.65 -10.91 16.22
N ASN A 87 7.13 -9.86 16.87
CA ASN A 87 6.19 -10.02 17.99
C ASN A 87 5.07 -8.96 18.03
N CYS A 88 5.01 -8.05 17.08
CA CYS A 88 4.01 -6.98 16.96
C CYS A 88 4.00 -5.97 18.14
N ARG A 89 5.03 -5.92 18.98
CA ARG A 89 5.10 -4.97 20.11
C ARG A 89 5.45 -3.57 19.65
N ILE A 90 4.80 -2.58 20.23
CA ILE A 90 5.06 -1.16 19.96
C ILE A 90 6.44 -0.78 20.48
N GLU A 91 7.27 -0.21 19.61
CA GLU A 91 8.57 0.38 19.93
C GLU A 91 8.60 1.91 19.85
N GLY A 92 7.58 2.49 19.26
CA GLY A 92 7.43 3.93 19.11
C GLY A 92 6.26 4.33 18.24
N ALA A 93 6.12 5.63 18.05
CA ALA A 93 5.10 6.17 17.16
C ALA A 93 5.53 7.53 16.58
N ILE A 94 5.04 7.85 15.37
CA ILE A 94 5.08 9.16 14.76
C ILE A 94 3.67 9.72 14.85
N SER A 95 3.48 10.80 15.58
CA SER A 95 2.17 11.38 15.86
C SER A 95 2.05 12.82 15.33
N ASN A 96 0.87 13.40 15.46
CA ASN A 96 0.54 14.75 14.99
C ASN A 96 0.61 14.91 13.48
N LEU A 97 0.34 13.84 12.74
CA LEU A 97 0.09 13.86 11.30
C LEU A 97 -1.38 14.22 11.06
N THR A 98 -1.71 14.72 9.88
CA THR A 98 -3.10 15.11 9.57
C THR A 98 -3.91 13.91 9.12
N SER A 99 -3.48 13.29 8.04
CA SER A 99 -4.14 12.12 7.43
C SER A 99 -3.09 11.30 6.65
N PRO A 100 -2.13 10.67 7.35
CA PRO A 100 -1.01 9.99 6.71
C PRO A 100 -1.49 8.83 5.84
N ARG A 101 -0.82 8.61 4.70
CA ARG A 101 -1.17 7.56 3.75
C ARG A 101 -0.10 6.49 3.65
N PHE A 102 1.12 6.87 3.33
CA PHE A 102 2.25 5.96 3.21
C PHE A 102 3.49 6.52 3.88
N ILE A 103 4.36 5.66 4.36
CA ILE A 103 5.74 5.97 4.69
C ILE A 103 6.67 5.21 3.75
N TYR A 104 7.56 5.91 3.06
CA TYR A 104 8.44 5.37 2.04
C TYR A 104 9.90 5.66 2.37
N PHE A 105 10.68 4.62 2.63
CA PHE A 105 12.11 4.73 2.92
C PHE A 105 12.93 4.78 1.64
N ILE A 106 13.80 5.78 1.51
CA ILE A 106 14.73 5.91 0.38
C ILE A 106 16.14 5.45 0.74
N ASN A 107 16.46 5.35 2.03
CA ASN A 107 17.70 4.77 2.54
C ASN A 107 17.48 4.27 3.99
N SER A 108 18.53 3.84 4.66
CA SER A 108 18.46 3.25 6.01
C SER A 108 17.85 4.16 7.08
N THR A 109 17.87 5.49 6.88
CA THR A 109 17.44 6.44 7.92
C THR A 109 16.41 7.46 7.46
N LYS A 110 16.31 7.75 6.16
CA LYS A 110 15.43 8.79 5.62
C LYS A 110 14.18 8.18 4.98
N ALA A 111 13.03 8.67 5.40
CA ALA A 111 11.73 8.33 4.81
C ALA A 111 10.89 9.57 4.53
N TYR A 112 9.97 9.44 3.57
CA TYR A 112 8.93 10.41 3.28
C TYR A 112 7.58 9.87 3.73
N ILE A 113 6.73 10.74 4.26
CA ILE A 113 5.37 10.42 4.67
C ILE A 113 4.42 11.27 3.83
N SER A 114 3.60 10.61 3.02
CA SER A 114 2.51 11.26 2.28
C SER A 114 1.30 11.46 3.18
N ASP A 115 0.51 12.50 2.88
CA ASP A 115 -0.65 12.89 3.67
C ASP A 115 -1.78 13.40 2.77
N LEU A 116 -3.00 12.97 3.03
CA LEU A 116 -4.15 13.24 2.18
C LEU A 116 -4.60 14.72 2.23
N TYR A 117 -4.35 15.43 3.33
CA TYR A 117 -4.89 16.77 3.54
C TYR A 117 -3.86 17.80 4.02
N ALA A 118 -2.63 17.41 4.28
CA ALA A 118 -1.63 18.31 4.87
C ALA A 118 -1.04 19.31 3.88
N GLY A 119 -1.14 19.09 2.55
CA GLY A 119 -0.49 19.94 1.53
C GLY A 119 1.04 19.88 1.59
N LYS A 120 1.57 18.81 2.14
CA LYS A 120 3.00 18.59 2.30
C LYS A 120 3.34 17.12 2.46
N ILE A 121 4.59 16.78 2.21
CA ILE A 121 5.21 15.51 2.53
C ILE A 121 6.15 15.74 3.72
N SER A 122 6.00 14.93 4.77
CA SER A 122 6.90 15.02 5.93
C SER A 122 8.15 14.18 5.71
N ILE A 123 9.31 14.69 6.13
CA ILE A 123 10.60 13.99 6.08
C ILE A 123 10.88 13.41 7.46
N TYR A 124 10.89 12.09 7.57
CA TYR A 124 11.17 11.37 8.80
C TYR A 124 12.61 10.84 8.83
N ASN A 125 13.28 11.00 9.96
CA ASN A 125 14.58 10.38 10.25
C ASN A 125 14.40 9.28 11.30
N SER A 126 14.64 8.03 10.91
CA SER A 126 14.43 6.87 11.79
C SER A 126 15.50 6.76 12.90
N SER A 127 16.71 7.27 12.69
CA SER A 127 17.75 7.31 13.73
C SER A 127 17.46 8.36 14.80
N GLU A 128 16.92 9.52 14.40
CA GLU A 128 16.50 10.59 15.32
C GLU A 128 15.08 10.37 15.86
N LYS A 129 14.32 9.43 15.27
CA LYS A 129 12.93 9.10 15.60
C LYS A 129 11.99 10.31 15.60
N ARG A 130 12.17 11.22 14.63
CA ARG A 130 11.37 12.44 14.50
C ARG A 130 11.25 12.93 13.06
N ILE A 131 10.25 13.79 12.82
CA ILE A 131 10.16 14.59 11.60
C ILE A 131 11.29 15.64 11.65
N VAL A 132 12.07 15.72 10.58
CA VAL A 132 13.22 16.62 10.44
C VAL A 132 13.03 17.70 9.39
N GLY A 133 11.99 17.61 8.57
CA GLY A 133 11.67 18.57 7.52
C GLY A 133 10.35 18.28 6.86
N GLU A 134 10.01 19.11 5.90
CA GLU A 134 8.80 18.97 5.08
C GLU A 134 9.04 19.52 3.67
N ILE A 135 8.32 18.97 2.69
CA ILE A 135 8.28 19.42 1.30
C ILE A 135 6.85 19.88 1.02
N SER A 136 6.67 21.15 0.65
CA SER A 136 5.35 21.65 0.24
C SER A 136 4.90 20.98 -1.06
N THR A 137 3.65 20.55 -1.09
CA THR A 137 2.99 20.03 -2.29
C THR A 137 1.92 20.99 -2.82
N GLU A 138 1.81 22.19 -2.22
CA GLU A 138 0.83 23.19 -2.67
C GLU A 138 1.05 23.55 -4.16
N PRO A 139 -0.02 23.71 -4.95
CA PRO A 139 -1.43 23.78 -4.53
C PRO A 139 -2.11 22.39 -4.33
N TYR A 140 -1.39 21.29 -4.52
CA TYR A 140 -1.93 19.94 -4.45
C TYR A 140 -1.90 19.43 -2.99
N LYS A 141 -3.10 19.18 -2.42
CA LYS A 141 -3.19 18.80 -1.00
C LYS A 141 -3.04 17.30 -0.74
N SER A 142 -3.43 16.48 -1.71
CA SER A 142 -3.60 15.04 -1.53
C SER A 142 -2.41 14.23 -2.05
N SER A 143 -1.35 14.10 -1.28
CA SER A 143 -0.29 13.14 -1.61
C SER A 143 -0.66 11.72 -1.15
N GLU A 144 -0.46 10.73 -2.03
CA GLU A 144 -0.87 9.34 -1.85
C GLU A 144 0.30 8.38 -2.02
N ASN A 145 0.32 7.59 -3.07
CA ASN A 145 1.32 6.57 -3.35
C ASN A 145 2.67 7.17 -3.73
N MET A 146 3.75 6.49 -3.36
CA MET A 146 5.12 6.92 -3.61
C MET A 146 5.95 5.77 -4.14
N VAL A 147 6.75 6.02 -5.17
CA VAL A 147 7.76 5.10 -5.69
C VAL A 147 9.03 5.87 -6.10
N SER A 148 10.20 5.25 -5.99
CA SER A 148 11.45 5.92 -6.32
C SER A 148 12.20 5.25 -7.46
N TYR A 149 12.86 6.07 -8.27
CA TYR A 149 13.82 5.64 -9.29
C TYR A 149 15.08 6.49 -9.17
N LYS A 150 16.20 5.87 -8.86
CA LYS A 150 17.48 6.56 -8.56
C LYS A 150 17.27 7.62 -7.46
N ASP A 151 17.61 8.87 -7.78
CA ASP A 151 17.48 10.04 -6.89
C ASP A 151 16.13 10.79 -7.02
N LYS A 152 15.15 10.20 -7.69
CA LYS A 152 13.82 10.76 -7.88
C LYS A 152 12.77 9.98 -7.11
N LEU A 153 11.88 10.68 -6.43
CA LEU A 153 10.66 10.13 -5.84
C LEU A 153 9.47 10.66 -6.62
N PHE A 154 8.64 9.76 -7.11
CA PHE A 154 7.36 10.07 -7.76
C PHE A 154 6.25 9.96 -6.73
N VAL A 155 5.41 10.97 -6.63
CA VAL A 155 4.32 11.05 -5.65
C VAL A 155 3.02 11.36 -6.37
N SER A 156 2.04 10.47 -6.25
CA SER A 156 0.72 10.73 -6.82
C SER A 156 -0.08 11.71 -5.97
N CYS A 157 -0.73 12.67 -6.63
CA CYS A 157 -1.73 13.55 -6.02
C CYS A 157 -3.12 12.99 -6.37
N TRP A 158 -3.72 12.26 -5.42
CA TRP A 158 -4.88 11.44 -5.71
C TRP A 158 -6.20 12.21 -5.69
N SER A 159 -6.68 12.62 -4.53
CA SER A 159 -8.06 13.10 -4.36
C SER A 159 -8.35 14.41 -5.09
N GLY A 160 -9.16 14.33 -6.13
CA GLY A 160 -9.55 15.47 -6.94
C GLY A 160 -8.42 16.13 -7.72
N CYS A 161 -7.37 15.37 -8.03
CA CYS A 161 -6.16 15.84 -8.69
C CYS A 161 -5.75 14.90 -9.84
N ASN A 162 -4.89 15.40 -10.73
CA ASN A 162 -4.38 14.69 -11.91
C ASN A 162 -2.87 14.84 -12.07
N LYS A 163 -2.13 14.94 -10.97
CA LYS A 163 -0.68 15.20 -11.00
C LYS A 163 0.13 14.10 -10.34
N ILE A 164 1.31 13.90 -10.87
CA ILE A 164 2.41 13.20 -10.23
C ILE A 164 3.51 14.22 -9.99
N LEU A 165 3.90 14.41 -8.73
CA LEU A 165 5.04 15.26 -8.37
C LEU A 165 6.34 14.47 -8.50
N VAL A 166 7.39 15.10 -9.00
CA VAL A 166 8.73 14.55 -9.05
C VAL A 166 9.59 15.30 -8.03
N ILE A 167 10.10 14.58 -7.05
CA ILE A 167 10.93 15.13 -5.97
C ILE A 167 12.38 14.66 -6.15
N ASP A 168 13.32 15.60 -6.11
CA ASP A 168 14.75 15.30 -5.97
C ASP A 168 15.04 14.92 -4.52
N THR A 169 15.43 13.67 -4.27
CA THR A 169 15.62 13.14 -2.91
C THR A 169 16.91 13.61 -2.23
N ASN A 170 17.83 14.22 -2.98
CA ASN A 170 19.05 14.82 -2.43
C ASN A 170 18.82 16.25 -1.93
N ARG A 171 17.87 16.97 -2.57
CA ARG A 171 17.57 18.38 -2.24
C ARG A 171 16.28 18.55 -1.44
N ASP A 172 15.45 17.51 -1.41
CA ASP A 172 14.10 17.55 -0.79
C ASP A 172 13.19 18.63 -1.39
N GLU A 173 13.17 18.71 -2.72
CA GLU A 173 12.43 19.72 -3.47
C GLU A 173 11.63 19.08 -4.60
N VAL A 174 10.42 19.59 -4.84
CA VAL A 174 9.66 19.28 -6.07
C VAL A 174 10.38 19.93 -7.25
N ILE A 175 10.76 19.13 -8.23
CA ILE A 175 11.51 19.59 -9.41
C ILE A 175 10.70 19.54 -10.70
N ASP A 176 9.61 18.76 -10.74
CA ASP A 176 8.73 18.65 -11.91
C ASP A 176 7.34 18.16 -11.50
N GLU A 177 6.38 18.31 -12.43
CA GLU A 177 5.00 17.85 -12.32
C GLU A 177 4.57 17.19 -13.61
N ILE A 178 4.09 15.95 -13.54
CA ILE A 178 3.60 15.22 -14.72
C ILE A 178 2.06 15.22 -14.65
N GLU A 179 1.42 15.68 -15.72
CA GLU A 179 -0.03 15.64 -15.84
C GLU A 179 -0.49 14.29 -16.40
N VAL A 180 -1.38 13.64 -15.67
CA VAL A 180 -2.04 12.38 -16.03
C VAL A 180 -3.56 12.58 -15.99
N GLU A 181 -4.34 11.51 -15.99
CA GLU A 181 -5.78 11.60 -15.76
C GLU A 181 -6.14 11.67 -14.27
N MET A 182 -7.44 11.91 -13.99
CA MET A 182 -7.94 12.16 -12.63
C MET A 182 -7.78 10.96 -11.71
N GLU A 183 -7.34 11.27 -10.49
CA GLU A 183 -7.17 10.33 -9.37
C GLU A 183 -6.15 9.23 -9.63
N PRO A 184 -4.86 9.58 -9.85
CA PRO A 184 -3.77 8.61 -9.88
C PRO A 184 -3.64 7.93 -8.51
N ASN A 185 -4.10 6.68 -8.39
CA ASN A 185 -4.21 5.99 -7.11
C ASN A 185 -3.06 5.05 -6.79
N SER A 186 -2.41 4.51 -7.79
CA SER A 186 -1.31 3.56 -7.58
C SER A 186 -0.28 3.62 -8.69
N MET A 187 0.98 3.38 -8.32
CA MET A 187 2.13 3.49 -9.20
C MET A 187 3.11 2.35 -8.93
N VAL A 188 3.76 1.87 -9.99
CA VAL A 188 4.89 0.94 -9.91
C VAL A 188 5.96 1.31 -10.93
N ILE A 189 7.20 0.85 -10.71
CA ILE A 189 8.30 1.03 -11.66
C ILE A 189 8.66 -0.34 -12.23
N ASP A 190 8.75 -0.43 -13.57
CA ASP A 190 9.11 -1.65 -14.26
C ASP A 190 10.64 -1.84 -14.38
N LYS A 191 11.06 -3.03 -14.83
CA LYS A 191 12.48 -3.37 -15.01
C LYS A 191 13.24 -2.50 -16.00
N ASN A 192 12.55 -1.74 -16.84
CA ASN A 192 13.13 -0.83 -17.82
C ASN A 192 13.21 0.62 -17.28
N GLY A 193 12.87 0.86 -16.03
CA GLY A 193 12.84 2.19 -15.42
C GLY A 193 11.68 3.06 -15.95
N LYS A 194 10.55 2.44 -16.26
CA LYS A 194 9.32 3.15 -16.63
C LYS A 194 8.37 3.16 -15.43
N LEU A 195 7.82 4.32 -15.16
CA LEU A 195 6.77 4.52 -14.18
C LEU A 195 5.42 4.20 -14.82
N TRP A 196 4.70 3.27 -14.22
CA TRP A 196 3.31 2.99 -14.55
C TRP A 196 2.38 3.63 -13.55
N VAL A 197 1.38 4.37 -14.03
CA VAL A 197 0.42 5.12 -13.20
C VAL A 197 -0.99 4.70 -13.55
N LEU A 198 -1.74 4.23 -12.57
CA LEU A 198 -3.15 3.85 -12.72
C LEU A 198 -4.04 4.96 -12.16
N CYS A 199 -4.96 5.47 -12.99
CA CYS A 199 -5.94 6.49 -12.62
C CYS A 199 -7.34 5.88 -12.53
N SER A 200 -8.09 6.18 -11.46
CA SER A 200 -9.38 5.55 -11.18
C SER A 200 -10.61 6.32 -11.67
N ASN A 201 -10.63 7.64 -11.53
CA ASN A 201 -11.83 8.44 -11.85
C ASN A 201 -11.93 8.77 -13.35
N SER A 202 -10.80 8.95 -14.02
CA SER A 202 -10.71 8.88 -15.49
C SER A 202 -9.92 7.62 -15.85
N PRO A 203 -10.59 6.46 -16.00
CA PRO A 203 -9.94 5.16 -16.01
C PRO A 203 -8.87 5.04 -17.08
N SER A 204 -7.60 5.02 -16.66
CA SER A 204 -6.46 5.02 -17.57
C SER A 204 -5.19 4.45 -16.92
N LEU A 205 -4.28 3.98 -17.76
CA LEU A 205 -2.96 3.49 -17.37
C LEU A 205 -1.91 4.21 -18.21
N PHE A 206 -1.00 4.91 -17.56
CA PHE A 206 0.09 5.65 -18.20
C PHE A 206 1.41 4.93 -18.03
N LYS A 207 2.25 4.98 -19.08
CA LYS A 207 3.66 4.62 -19.03
C LYS A 207 4.51 5.85 -19.25
N ILE A 208 5.37 6.14 -18.29
CA ILE A 208 6.15 7.37 -18.22
C ILE A 208 7.64 7.02 -18.07
N ASP A 209 8.50 7.68 -18.82
CA ASP A 209 9.94 7.52 -18.67
C ASP A 209 10.44 8.23 -17.41
N CYS A 210 11.10 7.51 -16.50
CA CYS A 210 11.56 8.04 -15.23
C CYS A 210 12.73 9.04 -15.32
N GLU A 211 13.39 9.14 -16.47
CA GLU A 211 14.52 10.07 -16.69
C GLU A 211 14.05 11.39 -17.32
N SER A 212 13.25 11.30 -18.37
CA SER A 212 12.76 12.47 -19.12
C SER A 212 11.41 12.99 -18.63
N PHE A 213 10.69 12.23 -17.79
CA PHE A 213 9.34 12.50 -17.30
C PHE A 213 8.28 12.57 -18.38
N GLN A 214 8.59 12.06 -19.59
CA GLN A 214 7.67 12.09 -20.72
C GLN A 214 6.74 10.87 -20.71
N ILE A 215 5.47 11.09 -20.99
CA ILE A 215 4.49 10.03 -21.20
C ILE A 215 4.81 9.35 -22.52
N GLU A 216 5.08 8.05 -22.48
CA GLU A 216 5.35 7.22 -23.67
C GLU A 216 4.09 6.54 -24.18
N GLU A 217 3.18 6.13 -23.28
CA GLU A 217 1.93 5.46 -23.60
C GLU A 217 0.80 5.94 -22.70
N SER A 218 -0.40 6.02 -23.27
CA SER A 218 -1.64 6.33 -22.57
C SER A 218 -2.70 5.33 -22.99
N LEU A 219 -3.13 4.47 -22.10
CA LEU A 219 -4.09 3.41 -22.33
C LEU A 219 -5.38 3.74 -21.56
N TYR A 220 -6.53 3.77 -22.24
CA TYR A 220 -7.81 4.17 -21.67
C TYR A 220 -8.74 2.97 -21.54
N PHE A 221 -9.32 2.79 -20.35
CA PHE A 221 -10.35 1.79 -20.12
C PHE A 221 -11.70 2.29 -20.65
N GLU A 222 -12.63 1.35 -20.84
CA GLU A 222 -14.02 1.70 -21.14
C GLU A 222 -14.67 2.48 -19.98
N ASP A 223 -15.66 3.29 -20.29
CA ASP A 223 -16.45 4.04 -19.30
C ASP A 223 -17.07 3.12 -18.24
N GLY A 224 -17.17 3.62 -17.01
CA GLY A 224 -17.76 2.89 -15.88
C GLY A 224 -16.85 1.86 -15.23
N LYS A 225 -15.55 1.84 -15.57
CA LYS A 225 -14.51 1.09 -14.87
C LYS A 225 -13.87 1.98 -13.80
N TYR A 226 -13.41 1.35 -12.72
CA TYR A 226 -12.70 2.03 -11.62
C TYR A 226 -11.47 1.21 -11.24
N PRO A 227 -10.44 1.19 -12.09
CA PRO A 227 -9.25 0.39 -11.85
C PRO A 227 -8.47 0.91 -10.64
N HIS A 228 -7.91 -0.02 -9.84
CA HIS A 228 -7.15 0.32 -8.65
C HIS A 228 -6.14 -0.79 -8.28
N ASN A 229 -5.28 -0.51 -7.31
CA ASN A 229 -4.28 -1.46 -6.79
C ASN A 229 -3.33 -2.01 -7.86
N LEU A 230 -2.63 -1.12 -8.56
CA LEU A 230 -1.57 -1.53 -9.50
C LEU A 230 -0.40 -2.15 -8.72
N SER A 231 -0.01 -3.33 -9.13
CA SER A 231 1.14 -4.08 -8.62
C SER A 231 1.99 -4.63 -9.76
N ILE A 232 3.22 -5.00 -9.47
CA ILE A 232 4.14 -5.59 -10.44
C ILE A 232 4.81 -6.83 -9.84
N ASN A 233 5.13 -7.83 -10.64
CA ASN A 233 5.86 -9.01 -10.20
C ASN A 233 7.32 -8.69 -9.87
N ASN A 234 8.01 -9.63 -9.24
CA ASN A 234 9.43 -9.48 -8.85
C ASN A 234 10.38 -9.25 -10.03
N SER A 235 10.10 -9.82 -11.21
CA SER A 235 10.91 -9.59 -12.42
C SER A 235 10.68 -8.22 -13.05
N GLY A 236 9.68 -7.47 -12.60
CA GLY A 236 9.38 -6.12 -13.09
C GLY A 236 8.86 -6.09 -14.53
N ASP A 237 8.21 -7.17 -15.00
CA ASP A 237 7.76 -7.27 -16.38
C ASP A 237 6.27 -7.59 -16.57
N THR A 238 5.56 -7.80 -15.47
CA THR A 238 4.13 -8.12 -15.50
C THR A 238 3.38 -7.29 -14.48
N LEU A 239 2.42 -6.51 -14.95
CA LEU A 239 1.52 -5.69 -14.17
C LEU A 239 0.30 -6.50 -13.75
N TYR A 240 -0.20 -6.22 -12.55
CA TYR A 240 -1.46 -6.71 -12.03
C TYR A 240 -2.27 -5.55 -11.48
N TYR A 241 -3.58 -5.54 -11.73
CA TYR A 241 -4.48 -4.52 -11.17
C TYR A 241 -5.91 -5.07 -11.05
N ILE A 242 -6.69 -4.43 -10.20
CA ILE A 242 -8.11 -4.75 -10.04
C ILE A 242 -8.92 -3.87 -10.98
N ASN A 243 -9.79 -4.50 -11.81
CA ASN A 243 -10.78 -3.82 -12.62
C ASN A 243 -12.04 -4.69 -12.72
N HIS A 244 -12.83 -4.79 -11.63
CA HIS A 244 -13.87 -5.76 -11.33
C HIS A 244 -13.36 -7.20 -11.18
N TYR A 245 -12.37 -7.59 -11.93
CA TYR A 245 -11.61 -8.84 -11.88
C TYR A 245 -10.12 -8.49 -11.79
N ILE A 246 -9.28 -9.47 -11.61
CA ILE A 246 -7.84 -9.25 -11.66
C ILE A 246 -7.36 -9.30 -13.09
N CYS A 247 -6.71 -8.24 -13.49
CA CYS A 247 -6.03 -8.13 -14.76
C CYS A 247 -4.54 -8.49 -14.60
N LYS A 248 -3.97 -9.09 -15.66
CA LYS A 248 -2.56 -9.39 -15.79
C LYS A 248 -2.08 -8.91 -17.14
N MET A 249 -1.05 -8.06 -17.19
CA MET A 249 -0.59 -7.40 -18.40
C MET A 249 0.94 -7.41 -18.49
N ASP A 250 1.51 -7.82 -19.62
CA ASP A 250 2.94 -7.64 -19.90
C ASP A 250 3.26 -6.16 -20.13
N ILE A 251 4.40 -5.67 -19.64
CA ILE A 251 4.82 -4.26 -19.76
C ILE A 251 5.06 -3.79 -21.20
N ASN A 252 5.13 -4.70 -22.16
CA ASN A 252 5.25 -4.38 -23.60
C ASN A 252 3.89 -4.47 -24.32
N SER A 253 2.81 -4.86 -23.63
CA SER A 253 1.47 -4.91 -24.21
C SER A 253 0.87 -3.51 -24.28
N THR A 254 0.22 -3.21 -25.39
CA THR A 254 -0.62 -2.01 -25.55
C THR A 254 -2.12 -2.34 -25.49
N ASP A 255 -2.48 -3.61 -25.32
CA ASP A 255 -3.86 -4.06 -25.16
C ASP A 255 -4.23 -4.07 -23.66
N ILE A 256 -5.19 -3.24 -23.29
CA ILE A 256 -5.73 -3.13 -21.93
C ILE A 256 -7.07 -3.88 -21.78
N HIS A 257 -7.65 -4.41 -22.86
CA HIS A 257 -9.02 -4.92 -22.88
C HIS A 257 -9.13 -6.43 -22.65
N SER A 258 -8.10 -7.22 -22.96
CA SER A 258 -8.13 -8.69 -22.91
C SER A 258 -7.35 -9.31 -21.75
N ASN A 259 -7.18 -8.59 -20.65
CA ASN A 259 -6.25 -8.93 -19.58
C ASN A 259 -6.88 -9.63 -18.36
N GLN A 260 -8.11 -10.17 -18.51
CA GLN A 260 -8.75 -10.89 -17.40
C GLN A 260 -7.96 -12.14 -17.01
N PHE A 261 -7.54 -12.20 -15.74
CA PHE A 261 -6.71 -13.29 -15.23
C PHE A 261 -7.41 -14.10 -14.13
N ILE A 262 -8.00 -13.44 -13.12
CA ILE A 262 -8.80 -14.10 -12.08
C ILE A 262 -10.18 -13.43 -12.05
N THR A 263 -11.24 -14.25 -12.14
CA THR A 263 -12.64 -13.77 -12.12
C THR A 263 -13.06 -13.33 -10.74
N SER A 264 -13.96 -12.35 -10.65
CA SER A 264 -14.48 -11.91 -9.35
C SER A 264 -15.58 -12.85 -8.80
N GLU A 265 -16.37 -13.47 -9.68
CA GLU A 265 -17.48 -14.35 -9.27
C GLU A 265 -18.41 -13.72 -8.22
N GLY A 266 -18.66 -12.43 -8.33
CA GLY A 266 -19.48 -11.66 -7.40
C GLY A 266 -18.78 -11.15 -6.14
N LYS A 267 -17.46 -11.37 -6.01
CA LYS A 267 -16.63 -10.81 -4.93
C LYS A 267 -16.34 -9.32 -5.18
N ILE A 268 -16.20 -8.56 -4.11
CA ILE A 268 -15.79 -7.16 -4.13
C ILE A 268 -14.28 -7.10 -3.80
N PHE A 269 -13.45 -7.32 -4.81
CA PHE A 269 -12.00 -7.22 -4.62
C PHE A 269 -11.60 -5.81 -4.24
N PHE A 270 -10.87 -5.68 -3.12
CA PHE A 270 -10.52 -4.40 -2.52
C PHE A 270 -9.02 -4.14 -2.47
N ALA A 271 -8.20 -5.13 -2.13
CA ALA A 271 -6.75 -5.04 -2.14
C ALA A 271 -6.11 -6.19 -2.91
N LEU A 272 -4.95 -5.90 -3.50
CA LEU A 272 -4.11 -6.82 -4.26
C LEU A 272 -2.68 -6.74 -3.73
N GLY A 273 -2.07 -7.88 -3.46
CA GLY A 273 -0.65 -8.01 -3.13
C GLY A 273 0.01 -9.15 -3.91
N ILE A 274 1.25 -8.95 -4.30
CA ILE A 274 2.08 -9.97 -4.96
C ILE A 274 3.22 -10.32 -4.03
N ASP A 275 3.35 -11.59 -3.66
CA ASP A 275 4.52 -12.09 -2.93
C ASP A 275 5.70 -12.21 -3.89
N HIS A 276 6.66 -11.32 -3.78
CA HIS A 276 7.82 -11.31 -4.66
C HIS A 276 8.75 -12.51 -4.49
N SER A 277 8.60 -13.30 -3.43
CA SER A 277 9.43 -14.50 -3.21
C SER A 277 9.02 -15.69 -4.05
N ASN A 278 7.73 -15.82 -4.36
CA ASN A 278 7.17 -16.98 -5.08
C ASN A 278 6.17 -16.60 -6.20
N GLY A 279 5.76 -15.34 -6.26
CA GLY A 279 4.79 -14.81 -7.23
C GLY A 279 3.33 -15.07 -6.86
N ASP A 280 3.03 -15.56 -5.65
CA ASP A 280 1.66 -15.77 -5.21
C ASP A 280 0.90 -14.45 -5.11
N ILE A 281 -0.38 -14.53 -5.43
CA ILE A 281 -1.29 -13.39 -5.51
C ILE A 281 -2.25 -13.44 -4.34
N TYR A 282 -2.29 -12.37 -3.57
CA TYR A 282 -3.23 -12.21 -2.47
C TYR A 282 -4.27 -11.16 -2.81
N LEU A 283 -5.54 -11.51 -2.65
CA LEU A 283 -6.69 -10.65 -2.94
C LEU A 283 -7.58 -10.58 -1.72
N SER A 284 -8.04 -9.39 -1.38
CA SER A 284 -9.07 -9.25 -0.37
C SER A 284 -10.44 -9.02 -0.99
N ASP A 285 -11.46 -9.57 -0.34
CA ASP A 285 -12.88 -9.30 -0.59
C ASP A 285 -13.45 -8.58 0.63
N ALA A 286 -13.87 -7.33 0.45
CA ALA A 286 -14.47 -6.53 1.51
C ALA A 286 -15.93 -6.94 1.83
N ILE A 287 -16.53 -7.84 1.03
CA ILE A 287 -17.90 -8.36 1.15
C ILE A 287 -18.92 -7.21 1.09
N ASP A 288 -19.19 -6.56 2.20
CA ASP A 288 -20.16 -5.47 2.35
C ASP A 288 -19.60 -4.28 3.13
N TYR A 289 -18.27 -4.24 3.35
CA TYR A 289 -17.55 -3.24 4.14
C TYR A 289 -17.93 -3.19 5.64
N VAL A 290 -18.71 -4.14 6.14
CA VAL A 290 -19.16 -4.20 7.54
C VAL A 290 -18.72 -5.49 8.21
N GLN A 291 -18.82 -6.60 7.51
CA GLN A 291 -18.36 -7.90 7.99
C GLN A 291 -16.83 -8.02 7.88
N ASN A 292 -16.29 -8.97 8.61
CA ASN A 292 -14.92 -9.44 8.42
C ASN A 292 -14.74 -9.94 6.99
N GLY A 293 -13.76 -9.37 6.28
CA GLY A 293 -13.46 -9.69 4.91
C GLY A 293 -12.77 -11.04 4.73
N ILE A 294 -12.61 -11.44 3.49
CA ILE A 294 -11.95 -12.68 3.10
C ILE A 294 -10.67 -12.34 2.34
N ILE A 295 -9.62 -13.13 2.56
CA ILE A 295 -8.38 -13.07 1.80
C ILE A 295 -8.25 -14.36 1.02
N TYR A 296 -8.06 -14.25 -0.29
CA TYR A 296 -7.80 -15.37 -1.18
C TYR A 296 -6.33 -15.36 -1.58
N ARG A 297 -5.69 -16.52 -1.53
CA ARG A 297 -4.36 -16.76 -2.06
C ARG A 297 -4.45 -17.58 -3.33
N PHE A 298 -3.82 -17.10 -4.38
CA PHE A 298 -3.69 -17.78 -5.66
C PHE A 298 -2.22 -17.98 -6.00
N SER A 299 -1.91 -19.00 -6.78
CA SER A 299 -0.61 -19.15 -7.39
C SER A 299 -0.36 -18.07 -8.44
N ASN A 300 0.88 -17.92 -8.89
CA ASN A 300 1.26 -17.05 -10.02
C ASN A 300 0.61 -17.47 -11.37
N MET A 301 -0.03 -18.64 -11.40
CA MET A 301 -0.83 -19.13 -12.54
C MET A 301 -2.32 -18.86 -12.38
N GLY A 302 -2.73 -18.23 -11.26
CA GLY A 302 -4.14 -17.93 -10.97
C GLY A 302 -4.94 -19.09 -10.36
N GLU A 303 -4.26 -20.17 -9.95
CA GLU A 303 -4.93 -21.30 -9.30
C GLU A 303 -5.14 -21.01 -7.81
N PRO A 304 -6.34 -21.28 -7.26
CA PRO A 304 -6.62 -21.03 -5.84
C PRO A 304 -5.78 -21.95 -4.94
N ILE A 305 -5.18 -21.37 -3.89
CA ILE A 305 -4.35 -22.10 -2.92
C ILE A 305 -5.04 -22.10 -1.56
N ASP A 306 -5.50 -20.94 -1.07
CA ASP A 306 -5.98 -20.78 0.29
C ASP A 306 -7.06 -19.72 0.40
N THR A 307 -7.86 -19.78 1.47
CA THR A 307 -8.91 -18.81 1.79
C THR A 307 -8.91 -18.54 3.29
N LEU A 308 -8.68 -17.28 3.67
CA LEU A 308 -8.48 -16.83 5.04
C LEU A 308 -9.55 -15.80 5.40
N ARG A 309 -9.92 -15.70 6.68
CA ARG A 309 -10.84 -14.69 7.15
C ARG A 309 -10.12 -13.63 7.97
N GLY A 310 -10.03 -12.42 7.41
CA GLY A 310 -9.36 -11.25 8.00
C GLY A 310 -10.24 -10.47 8.99
N GLY A 311 -9.86 -9.22 9.24
CA GLY A 311 -10.70 -8.24 9.90
C GLY A 311 -11.62 -7.50 8.92
N ILE A 312 -12.19 -6.37 9.35
CA ILE A 312 -13.09 -5.55 8.53
C ILE A 312 -12.26 -4.78 7.49
N ILE A 313 -12.63 -4.92 6.21
CA ILE A 313 -11.97 -4.28 5.07
C ILE A 313 -10.46 -4.58 5.08
N PRO A 314 -10.02 -5.80 4.74
CA PRO A 314 -8.59 -6.08 4.55
C PRO A 314 -8.09 -5.24 3.37
N GLY A 315 -7.39 -4.13 3.67
CA GLY A 315 -7.14 -3.05 2.72
C GLY A 315 -5.72 -2.98 2.19
N TYR A 316 -4.77 -3.66 2.83
CA TYR A 316 -3.38 -3.62 2.41
C TYR A 316 -2.61 -4.88 2.84
N PHE A 317 -1.67 -5.30 2.03
CA PHE A 317 -0.80 -6.45 2.25
C PHE A 317 0.66 -6.01 2.37
N CYS A 318 1.34 -6.45 3.43
CA CYS A 318 2.75 -6.17 3.65
C CYS A 318 3.50 -7.49 3.91
N PHE A 319 4.44 -7.82 3.04
CA PHE A 319 5.18 -9.07 3.10
C PHE A 319 6.45 -8.92 3.93
N LYS A 320 6.60 -9.77 4.97
CA LYS A 320 7.85 -9.97 5.68
C LYS A 320 8.66 -10.99 4.91
N THR A 321 9.79 -10.58 4.39
CA THR A 321 10.75 -11.44 3.70
C THR A 321 12.06 -11.43 4.46
N ASN A 322 12.76 -12.57 4.51
CA ASN A 322 14.13 -12.60 5.00
C ASN A 322 15.01 -11.78 4.06
N ASN A 323 15.57 -10.70 4.54
CA ASN A 323 16.67 -9.98 3.89
C ASN A 323 18.00 -10.58 4.30
#